data_036287d92659077858bb394ce57d4f16
#
_entry.id   036287d92659077858bb394ce57d4f16
#
_cell.length_a   1.000
_cell.length_b   1.000
_cell.length_c   1.000
_cell.angle_alpha   90.00
_cell.angle_beta   90.00
_cell.angle_gamma   90.00
#
_symmetry.space_group_name_H-M   'P 1'
#
loop_
_entity.id
_entity.type
_entity.pdbx_description
1 polymer ?
#
loop_
_entity_poly.entity_id
_entity_poly.type
_entity_poly.pdbx_seq_one_letter_code
_entity_poly.pdbx_strand_id
1 'polypeptide(L)'
;MAKTQTQREGQTPIFKDVPAFPSFAAKDLKAEKAFFTDTLGLDVDDQQGMLFLNLAGSNKVLIYPKPDHTPASFTVLNFPVDDIEAAVDELTSRGIRFERYNVTGLTPDNKLIYRGEGPPIAWFKDPSGNIFSVIEGKGLH
;
A
#
# COMPACT_ATOMS: atom_id res chain seq x y z
N MET A 1 1.03 -9.21 -29.67
CA MET A 1 0.58 -8.79 -29.43
C MET A 1 -0.15 -8.68 -29.27
N ALA A 2 -0.23 -8.69 -29.39
CA ALA A 2 -0.93 -8.42 -29.26
C ALA A 2 -1.57 -7.98 -29.44
N LYS A 3 -1.46 -7.79 -29.55
CA LYS A 3 -2.13 -7.21 -29.50
C LYS A 3 -3.10 -7.26 -29.66
N THR A 4 -3.45 -7.54 -29.47
CA THR A 4 -4.42 -7.62 -29.56
C THR A 4 -5.28 -7.00 -29.50
N GLN A 5 -5.43 -6.74 -29.73
CA GLN A 5 -6.28 -6.07 -29.50
C GLN A 5 -7.53 -6.02 -29.15
N THR A 6 -7.81 -6.01 -28.54
CA THR A 6 -9.11 -5.96 -27.98
C THR A 6 -9.87 -4.72 -28.35
N GLN A 7 -9.24 -3.89 -29.04
CA GLN A 7 -9.77 -2.62 -29.46
C GLN A 7 -10.48 -2.79 -30.80
N ARG A 8 -11.70 -2.35 -30.90
CA ARG A 8 -12.45 -2.41 -32.15
C ARG A 8 -11.92 -1.38 -33.14
N GLU A 9 -11.97 -1.75 -34.41
CA GLU A 9 -11.61 -0.86 -35.48
C GLU A 9 -12.49 0.40 -35.43
N GLY A 10 -11.86 1.54 -35.54
CA GLY A 10 -12.57 2.83 -35.54
C GLY A 10 -12.88 3.39 -34.16
N GLN A 11 -12.61 2.66 -33.08
CA GLN A 11 -12.82 3.17 -31.73
C GLN A 11 -11.60 3.95 -31.25
N THR A 12 -11.87 5.11 -30.62
CA THR A 12 -10.82 5.87 -29.95
C THR A 12 -10.52 5.21 -28.61
N PRO A 13 -9.26 4.91 -28.31
CA PRO A 13 -8.92 4.38 -26.99
C PRO A 13 -9.18 5.45 -25.92
N ILE A 14 -9.88 5.06 -24.85
CA ILE A 14 -10.23 5.97 -23.76
C ILE A 14 -9.19 5.94 -22.66
N PHE A 15 -8.73 4.75 -22.26
CA PHE A 15 -7.89 4.60 -21.08
C PHE A 15 -6.44 4.24 -21.37
N LYS A 16 -6.12 3.90 -22.59
CA LYS A 16 -4.80 3.35 -22.93
C LYS A 16 -3.63 4.23 -22.49
N ASP A 17 -3.76 5.55 -22.67
CA ASP A 17 -2.68 6.48 -22.36
C ASP A 17 -3.01 7.36 -21.14
N VAL A 18 -3.96 6.93 -20.31
CA VAL A 18 -4.37 7.65 -19.12
C VAL A 18 -3.58 7.11 -17.92
N PRO A 19 -2.85 7.96 -17.18
CA PRO A 19 -2.08 7.50 -16.02
C PRO A 19 -3.01 7.32 -14.81
N ALA A 20 -3.74 6.21 -14.82
CA ALA A 20 -4.66 5.89 -13.74
C ALA A 20 -3.93 5.76 -12.41
N PHE A 21 -4.58 6.13 -11.33
CA PHE A 21 -4.00 6.01 -9.99
C PHE A 21 -5.03 5.44 -9.03
N PRO A 22 -4.57 4.67 -8.03
CA PRO A 22 -5.47 4.10 -7.03
C PRO A 22 -5.81 5.13 -5.95
N SER A 23 -6.83 4.81 -5.16
CA SER A 23 -7.20 5.63 -4.03
C SER A 23 -7.71 4.78 -2.88
N PHE A 24 -7.61 5.32 -1.68
CA PHE A 24 -8.30 4.76 -0.52
C PHE A 24 -8.74 5.90 0.38
N ALA A 25 -9.64 5.58 1.30
CA ALA A 25 -10.23 6.57 2.17
C ALA A 25 -9.59 6.57 3.54
N ALA A 26 -9.66 7.69 4.23
CA ALA A 26 -9.20 7.81 5.59
C ALA A 26 -10.22 8.57 6.42
N LYS A 27 -10.29 8.24 7.70
CA LYS A 27 -11.22 8.89 8.61
C LYS A 27 -10.74 10.27 9.03
N ASP A 28 -9.42 10.40 9.24
CA ASP A 28 -8.78 11.62 9.73
C ASP A 28 -7.53 11.89 8.89
N LEU A 29 -7.64 12.83 7.95
CA LEU A 29 -6.54 13.14 7.05
C LEU A 29 -5.32 13.71 7.76
N LYS A 30 -5.50 14.43 8.84
CA LYS A 30 -4.38 14.98 9.59
C LYS A 30 -3.53 13.87 10.19
N ALA A 31 -4.17 12.87 10.78
CA ALA A 31 -3.48 11.72 11.32
C ALA A 31 -2.83 10.89 10.22
N GLU A 32 -3.50 10.73 9.09
CA GLU A 32 -2.94 10.02 7.93
C GLU A 32 -1.69 10.71 7.41
N LYS A 33 -1.75 12.03 7.25
CA LYS A 33 -0.60 12.77 6.76
C LYS A 33 0.60 12.61 7.68
N ALA A 34 0.39 12.75 9.00
CA ALA A 34 1.46 12.57 9.98
C ALA A 34 2.03 11.15 9.92
N PHE A 35 1.18 10.16 9.79
CA PHE A 35 1.61 8.77 9.70
C PHE A 35 2.51 8.54 8.49
N PHE A 36 2.09 8.99 7.31
CA PHE A 36 2.86 8.75 6.09
C PHE A 36 4.13 9.59 6.03
N THR A 37 4.11 10.83 6.51
CA THR A 37 5.31 11.67 6.49
C THR A 37 6.26 11.36 7.62
N ASP A 38 5.76 11.29 8.84
CA ASP A 38 6.63 11.20 10.02
C ASP A 38 7.03 9.77 10.34
N THR A 39 6.11 8.84 10.23
CA THR A 39 6.39 7.43 10.57
C THR A 39 6.99 6.68 9.39
N LEU A 40 6.39 6.81 8.22
CA LEU A 40 6.85 6.07 7.04
C LEU A 40 7.88 6.82 6.19
N GLY A 41 8.02 8.12 6.40
CA GLY A 41 9.01 8.91 5.67
C GLY A 41 8.68 9.11 4.19
N LEU A 42 7.40 9.11 3.85
CA LEU A 42 6.97 9.29 2.46
C LEU A 42 6.72 10.76 2.15
N ASP A 43 6.78 11.07 0.86
CA ASP A 43 6.46 12.40 0.35
C ASP A 43 4.95 12.48 0.14
N VAL A 44 4.31 13.46 0.76
CA VAL A 44 2.86 13.62 0.73
C VAL A 44 2.50 15.04 0.33
N ASP A 45 1.67 15.17 -0.69
CA ASP A 45 1.11 16.46 -1.10
C ASP A 45 -0.29 16.62 -0.50
N ASP A 46 -0.54 17.80 0.07
CA ASP A 46 -1.85 18.14 0.64
C ASP A 46 -2.52 19.13 -0.31
N GLN A 47 -3.55 18.69 -1.00
CA GLN A 47 -4.22 19.51 -2.01
C GLN A 47 -5.72 19.43 -1.88
N GLN A 48 -6.36 20.60 -1.67
CA GLN A 48 -7.82 20.72 -1.71
C GLN A 48 -8.54 19.72 -0.81
N GLY A 49 -8.00 19.51 0.39
CA GLY A 49 -8.62 18.61 1.35
C GLY A 49 -8.41 17.14 1.07
N MET A 50 -7.44 16.81 0.23
CA MET A 50 -7.06 15.43 -0.08
C MET A 50 -5.56 15.30 0.01
N LEU A 51 -5.08 14.07 0.16
CA LEU A 51 -3.63 13.79 0.19
C LEU A 51 -3.26 12.98 -1.04
N PHE A 52 -2.06 13.24 -1.56
CA PHE A 52 -1.45 12.38 -2.56
C PHE A 52 -0.14 11.84 -2.01
N LEU A 53 -0.03 10.52 -1.95
CA LEU A 53 1.25 9.87 -1.67
C LEU A 53 2.06 9.83 -2.95
N ASN A 54 3.28 10.33 -2.89
CA ASN A 54 4.20 10.23 -4.02
C ASN A 54 5.14 9.06 -3.77
N LEU A 55 4.95 8.00 -4.54
CA LEU A 55 5.71 6.76 -4.36
C LEU A 55 6.76 6.64 -5.45
N ALA A 56 7.72 5.74 -5.23
CA ALA A 56 8.77 5.48 -6.22
C ALA A 56 8.16 5.05 -7.55
N GLY A 57 8.86 5.35 -8.65
CA GLY A 57 8.37 5.01 -9.98
C GLY A 57 7.30 5.94 -10.49
N SER A 58 7.19 7.15 -9.95
CA SER A 58 6.17 8.13 -10.32
C SER A 58 4.75 7.64 -10.06
N ASN A 59 4.59 6.73 -9.11
CA ASN A 59 3.28 6.23 -8.71
C ASN A 59 2.67 7.16 -7.68
N LYS A 60 1.38 7.43 -7.81
CA LYS A 60 0.64 8.27 -6.88
C LYS A 60 -0.56 7.51 -6.34
N VAL A 61 -0.87 7.75 -5.07
CA VAL A 61 -2.06 7.19 -4.42
C VAL A 61 -2.82 8.35 -3.81
N LEU A 62 -4.11 8.44 -4.12
CA LEU A 62 -4.98 9.46 -3.54
C LEU A 62 -5.56 8.96 -2.24
N ILE A 63 -5.52 9.79 -1.19
CA ILE A 63 -6.22 9.51 0.06
C ILE A 63 -7.26 10.60 0.25
N TYR A 64 -8.52 10.20 0.34
CA TYR A 64 -9.63 11.15 0.47
C TYR A 64 -10.34 10.97 1.81
N PRO A 65 -10.92 12.07 2.36
CA PRO A 65 -11.59 11.98 3.65
C PRO A 65 -12.95 11.32 3.51
N LYS A 66 -13.26 10.43 4.45
CA LYS A 66 -14.55 9.76 4.51
C LYS A 66 -14.90 9.56 5.98
N PRO A 67 -15.72 10.45 6.58
CA PRO A 67 -16.00 10.38 8.03
C PRO A 67 -16.62 9.06 8.47
N ASP A 68 -17.38 8.41 7.61
CA ASP A 68 -17.98 7.10 7.89
C ASP A 68 -17.14 5.96 7.33
N HIS A 69 -15.81 6.15 7.25
CA HIS A 69 -14.90 5.17 6.67
C HIS A 69 -14.95 3.83 7.38
N THR A 70 -15.11 2.78 6.59
CA THR A 70 -14.93 1.39 7.05
C THR A 70 -13.74 0.84 6.29
N PRO A 71 -12.66 0.45 6.99
CA PRO A 71 -11.46 -0.03 6.30
C PRO A 71 -11.73 -1.33 5.56
N ALA A 72 -11.02 -1.52 4.45
CA ALA A 72 -11.06 -2.76 3.71
C ALA A 72 -10.49 -3.90 4.57
N SER A 73 -10.96 -5.11 4.31
CA SER A 73 -10.45 -6.30 4.98
C SER A 73 -9.29 -6.94 4.20
N PHE A 74 -8.73 -6.24 3.26
CA PHE A 74 -7.62 -6.71 2.42
C PHE A 74 -6.53 -5.66 2.35
N THR A 75 -5.36 -6.06 1.84
CA THR A 75 -4.21 -5.17 1.69
C THR A 75 -4.46 -4.15 0.59
N VAL A 76 -4.36 -2.86 0.93
CA VAL A 76 -4.59 -1.80 -0.06
C VAL A 76 -3.31 -1.31 -0.71
N LEU A 77 -2.15 -1.53 -0.06
CA LEU A 77 -0.87 -1.08 -0.60
C LEU A 77 0.24 -1.98 -0.08
N ASN A 78 1.17 -2.35 -0.95
CA ASN A 78 2.27 -3.23 -0.61
C ASN A 78 3.60 -2.50 -0.84
N PHE A 79 4.51 -2.60 0.13
CA PHE A 79 5.84 -2.02 0.03
C PHE A 79 6.86 -3.15 -0.15
N PRO A 80 7.39 -3.35 -1.37
CA PRO A 80 8.42 -4.37 -1.57
C PRO A 80 9.75 -3.89 -1.01
N VAL A 81 10.41 -4.76 -0.26
CA VAL A 81 11.70 -4.46 0.36
C VAL A 81 12.69 -5.59 0.08
N ASP A 82 13.98 -5.28 0.18
CA ASP A 82 15.02 -6.28 -0.05
C ASP A 82 15.24 -7.17 1.17
N ASP A 83 15.10 -6.62 2.37
CA ASP A 83 15.32 -7.33 3.64
C ASP A 83 14.14 -7.04 4.57
N ILE A 84 13.23 -8.00 4.67
CA ILE A 84 12.00 -7.78 5.42
C ILE A 84 12.26 -7.71 6.94
N GLU A 85 13.25 -8.45 7.46
CA GLU A 85 13.54 -8.36 8.89
C GLU A 85 14.06 -6.98 9.27
N ALA A 86 14.94 -6.41 8.46
CA ALA A 86 15.43 -5.07 8.68
C ALA A 86 14.30 -4.04 8.60
N ALA A 87 13.40 -4.19 7.62
CA ALA A 87 12.27 -3.30 7.46
C ALA A 87 11.30 -3.38 8.65
N VAL A 88 10.97 -4.59 9.08
CA VAL A 88 10.08 -4.79 10.22
C VAL A 88 10.71 -4.23 11.50
N ASP A 89 11.99 -4.46 11.72
CA ASP A 89 12.68 -3.93 12.90
C ASP A 89 12.69 -2.41 12.91
N GLU A 90 12.95 -1.79 11.76
CA GLU A 90 12.95 -0.34 11.65
C GLU A 90 11.55 0.25 11.89
N LEU A 91 10.53 -0.34 11.27
CA LEU A 91 9.16 0.14 11.46
C LEU A 91 8.68 -0.06 12.89
N THR A 92 9.06 -1.17 13.51
CA THR A 92 8.73 -1.41 14.92
C THR A 92 9.37 -0.34 15.81
N SER A 93 10.61 0.06 15.51
CA SER A 93 11.29 1.11 16.28
C SER A 93 10.59 2.46 16.13
N ARG A 94 9.83 2.65 15.07
CA ARG A 94 9.05 3.88 14.83
C ARG A 94 7.62 3.78 15.39
N GLY A 95 7.31 2.72 16.13
CA GLY A 95 6.00 2.56 16.76
C GLY A 95 4.97 1.77 15.97
N ILE A 96 5.36 1.21 14.83
CA ILE A 96 4.45 0.37 14.04
C ILE A 96 4.22 -0.95 14.77
N ARG A 97 2.97 -1.39 14.84
CA ARG A 97 2.58 -2.67 15.42
C ARG A 97 2.11 -3.57 14.30
N PHE A 98 2.79 -4.69 14.11
CA PHE A 98 2.42 -5.65 13.07
C PHE A 98 1.25 -6.51 13.52
N GLU A 99 0.43 -6.92 12.54
CA GLU A 99 -0.83 -7.60 12.77
C GLU A 99 -0.66 -9.11 12.69
N ARG A 100 -1.53 -9.84 13.38
CA ARG A 100 -1.58 -11.29 13.31
C ARG A 100 -2.84 -11.72 12.59
N TYR A 101 -2.68 -12.52 11.55
CA TYR A 101 -3.79 -13.05 10.78
C TYR A 101 -3.64 -14.55 10.59
N ASN A 102 -4.74 -15.25 10.40
CA ASN A 102 -4.72 -16.65 9.97
C ASN A 102 -4.71 -16.69 8.45
N VAL A 103 -3.60 -17.12 7.87
CA VAL A 103 -3.45 -17.19 6.42
C VAL A 103 -3.04 -18.61 6.05
N THR A 104 -3.83 -19.26 5.21
CA THR A 104 -3.55 -20.63 4.77
C THR A 104 -2.21 -20.67 4.04
N GLY A 105 -1.35 -21.62 4.44
CA GLY A 105 -0.04 -21.78 3.80
C GLY A 105 1.06 -20.90 4.32
N LEU A 106 0.76 -20.01 5.29
CA LEU A 106 1.75 -19.12 5.87
C LEU A 106 1.76 -19.24 7.38
N THR A 107 2.96 -19.15 7.97
CA THR A 107 3.16 -19.22 9.41
C THR A 107 3.93 -18.00 9.87
N PRO A 108 3.45 -17.27 10.89
CA PRO A 108 4.18 -16.09 11.39
C PRO A 108 5.33 -16.53 12.31
N ASP A 109 6.43 -15.78 12.25
CA ASP A 109 7.49 -15.91 13.22
C ASP A 109 7.25 -14.97 14.41
N ASN A 110 8.25 -14.83 15.31
CA ASN A 110 8.09 -14.00 16.50
C ASN A 110 8.02 -12.50 16.21
N LYS A 111 8.34 -12.08 14.99
CA LYS A 111 8.20 -10.69 14.52
C LYS A 111 6.96 -10.48 13.68
N LEU A 112 6.12 -11.50 13.56
CA LEU A 112 4.92 -11.50 12.72
C LEU A 112 5.25 -11.36 11.24
N ILE A 113 6.40 -11.88 10.84
CA ILE A 113 6.72 -12.05 9.43
C ILE A 113 6.22 -13.44 9.04
N TYR A 114 5.32 -13.47 8.07
CA TYR A 114 4.69 -14.70 7.60
C TYR A 114 5.54 -15.33 6.51
N ARG A 115 5.86 -16.59 6.70
CA ARG A 115 6.71 -17.37 5.79
C ARG A 115 5.98 -18.64 5.39
N GLY A 116 6.32 -19.15 4.23
CA GLY A 116 5.73 -20.36 3.68
C GLY A 116 5.70 -20.25 2.18
N GLU A 117 4.52 -20.42 1.59
CA GLU A 117 4.38 -20.27 0.15
C GLU A 117 4.44 -18.81 -0.22
N GLY A 118 5.25 -18.48 -1.21
CA GLY A 118 5.44 -17.12 -1.67
C GLY A 118 6.47 -16.35 -0.84
N PRO A 119 6.65 -15.07 -1.15
CA PRO A 119 7.64 -14.24 -0.46
C PRO A 119 7.21 -13.93 0.97
N PRO A 120 8.18 -13.73 1.88
CA PRO A 120 7.85 -13.30 3.24
C PRO A 120 7.10 -11.97 3.26
N ILE A 121 6.13 -11.86 4.16
CA ILE A 121 5.25 -10.69 4.22
C ILE A 121 4.84 -10.40 5.67
N ALA A 122 4.66 -9.11 5.98
CA ALA A 122 4.16 -8.67 7.28
C ALA A 122 3.15 -7.54 7.05
N TRP A 123 2.11 -7.49 7.88
CA TRP A 123 1.03 -6.53 7.72
C TRP A 123 0.96 -5.55 8.87
N PHE A 124 0.61 -4.30 8.56
CA PHE A 124 0.36 -3.27 9.55
C PHE A 124 -0.78 -2.39 9.08
N LYS A 125 -1.25 -1.49 9.96
CA LYS A 125 -2.37 -0.62 9.66
C LYS A 125 -1.98 0.84 9.77
N ASP A 126 -2.68 1.69 9.02
CA ASP A 126 -2.60 3.12 9.21
C ASP A 126 -3.58 3.55 10.33
N PRO A 127 -3.62 4.86 10.70
CA PRO A 127 -4.53 5.32 11.76
C PRO A 127 -6.01 5.10 11.46
N SER A 128 -6.39 4.93 10.20
CA SER A 128 -7.78 4.69 9.81
C SER A 128 -8.13 3.22 9.70
N GLY A 129 -7.19 2.32 9.99
CA GLY A 129 -7.42 0.89 9.94
C GLY A 129 -7.19 0.26 8.58
N ASN A 130 -6.73 1.01 7.59
CA ASN A 130 -6.38 0.44 6.29
C ASN A 130 -5.17 -0.48 6.44
N ILE A 131 -5.17 -1.58 5.69
CA ILE A 131 -4.15 -2.63 5.81
C ILE A 131 -3.08 -2.45 4.74
N PHE A 132 -1.82 -2.40 5.19
CA PHE A 132 -0.64 -2.33 4.32
C PHE A 132 0.26 -3.51 4.58
N SER A 133 1.13 -3.80 3.62
CA SER A 133 2.12 -4.86 3.81
C SER A 133 3.52 -4.37 3.51
N VAL A 134 4.49 -5.00 4.18
CA VAL A 134 5.88 -5.05 3.72
C VAL A 134 6.07 -6.44 3.15
N ILE A 135 6.58 -6.53 1.95
CA ILE A 135 6.77 -7.82 1.29
C ILE A 135 8.19 -7.91 0.76
N GLU A 136 8.87 -9.04 1.01
CA GLU A 136 10.22 -9.22 0.51
C GLU A 136 10.15 -9.67 -0.93
N GLY A 137 10.75 -8.89 -1.81
CA GLY A 137 10.62 -9.25 -3.20
C GLY A 137 11.43 -8.39 -4.14
N LYS A 138 12.62 -8.86 -4.46
CA LYS A 138 13.34 -8.33 -5.60
C LYS A 138 12.54 -8.69 -6.83
N GLY A 139 12.25 -7.70 -7.66
CA GLY A 139 11.57 -7.94 -8.91
C GLY A 139 10.05 -7.90 -8.84
N LEU A 140 9.47 -7.54 -7.68
CA LEU A 140 8.05 -7.28 -7.58
C LEU A 140 7.68 -5.87 -8.02
N HIS A 141 8.67 -5.08 -8.39
CA HIS A 141 8.47 -3.68 -8.73
C HIS A 141 9.20 -3.32 -10.01
#